data_cd95e1b9dbccdf6c8f2cbfff6e0dd056
#
_entry.id   cd95e1b9dbccdf6c8f2cbfff6e0dd056
#
_cell.length_a   1.000
_cell.length_b   1.000
_cell.length_c   1.000
_cell.angle_alpha   90.00
_cell.angle_beta   90.00
_cell.angle_gamma   90.00
#
_symmetry.space_group_name_H-M   'P 1'
#
loop_
_entity.id
_entity.type
_entity.pdbx_description
1 polymer ?
#
loop_
_entity_poly.entity_id
_entity_poly.type
_entity_poly.pdbx_seq_one_letter_code
_entity_poly.pdbx_strand_id
1 'polypeptide(L)'
;MEVAVEETSARVLAEPKPIVTEVCKNNEVTILKEKLLETNKKIMPYALTLVGSYADAEDLCQTTMMKLIENQDKFLQSNTPNAYAKRILRNAFIDTYRKQQKVVPLESESLQSNYNLDAKHDYQDMLKCLEKHNEIERTIIGMLESGNSYEEMQEFIGDISIANLRVKALRARKTLAECMGRKL
;
A
#
# COMPACT_ATOMS: atom_id res chain seq x y z
N MET A 1 -10.04 82.17 -2.18
CA MET A 1 -8.73 81.58 -2.21
C MET A 1 -8.80 80.31 -1.41
N GLU A 2 -9.11 79.22 -2.09
CA GLU A 2 -9.19 77.88 -1.52
C GLU A 2 -7.87 77.16 -1.78
N VAL A 3 -7.25 76.67 -0.72
CA VAL A 3 -6.02 75.90 -0.80
C VAL A 3 -6.37 74.43 -0.78
N ALA A 4 -6.11 73.73 -1.88
CA ALA A 4 -6.31 72.35 -2.04
C ALA A 4 -5.26 71.56 -1.17
N VAL A 5 -5.76 70.68 -0.32
CA VAL A 5 -4.94 69.71 0.45
C VAL A 5 -4.86 68.42 -0.36
N GLU A 6 -3.66 68.08 -0.83
CA GLU A 6 -3.35 66.80 -1.48
C GLU A 6 -3.34 65.66 -0.46
N GLU A 7 -4.23 64.70 -0.61
CA GLU A 7 -4.21 63.45 0.11
C GLU A 7 -3.12 62.50 -0.45
N THR A 8 -2.06 62.35 0.32
CA THR A 8 -0.98 61.40 0.03
C THR A 8 -1.47 59.96 0.36
N SER A 9 -1.81 59.23 -0.71
CA SER A 9 -2.17 57.81 -0.62
C SER A 9 -1.00 56.99 -0.04
N ALA A 10 -1.14 56.52 1.21
CA ALA A 10 -0.21 55.63 1.88
C ALA A 10 -0.29 54.25 1.19
N ARG A 11 0.75 53.90 0.45
CA ARG A 11 1.01 52.56 -0.06
C ARG A 11 1.21 51.62 1.14
N VAL A 12 0.21 50.77 1.44
CA VAL A 12 0.31 49.70 2.38
C VAL A 12 1.33 48.69 1.82
N LEU A 13 2.52 48.72 2.39
CA LEU A 13 3.56 47.71 2.14
C LEU A 13 3.05 46.36 2.69
N ALA A 14 2.76 45.42 1.78
CA ALA A 14 2.45 44.06 2.14
C ALA A 14 3.62 43.46 2.95
N GLU A 15 3.33 43.07 4.18
CA GLU A 15 4.33 42.39 5.02
C GLU A 15 4.85 41.14 4.33
N PRO A 16 6.17 40.84 4.34
CA PRO A 16 6.72 39.64 3.74
C PRO A 16 6.22 38.44 4.55
N LYS A 17 5.57 37.51 3.88
CA LYS A 17 5.17 36.23 4.49
C LYS A 17 6.40 35.57 5.12
N PRO A 18 6.31 35.07 6.36
CA PRO A 18 7.47 34.54 7.06
C PRO A 18 8.02 33.30 6.33
N ILE A 19 9.28 33.35 5.93
CA ILE A 19 10.07 32.30 5.27
C ILE A 19 10.01 30.98 6.07
N VAL A 20 9.80 31.06 7.37
CA VAL A 20 9.67 29.91 8.30
C VAL A 20 8.53 28.97 7.91
N THR A 21 7.42 29.48 7.37
CA THR A 21 6.26 28.64 6.96
C THR A 21 6.53 27.82 5.70
N GLU A 22 7.37 28.27 4.79
CA GLU A 22 7.73 27.51 3.57
C GLU A 22 8.74 26.38 3.89
N VAL A 23 9.71 26.63 4.76
CA VAL A 23 10.72 25.63 5.17
C VAL A 23 10.06 24.48 5.97
N CYS A 24 9.10 24.81 6.86
CA CYS A 24 8.35 23.78 7.60
C CYS A 24 7.50 22.91 6.67
N LYS A 25 6.80 23.50 5.70
CA LYS A 25 6.00 22.76 4.71
C LYS A 25 6.87 21.86 3.82
N ASN A 26 8.04 22.31 3.40
CA ASN A 26 8.98 21.50 2.62
C ASN A 26 9.51 20.29 3.40
N ASN A 27 9.77 20.44 4.70
CA ASN A 27 10.18 19.32 5.56
C ASN A 27 9.06 18.29 5.76
N GLU A 28 7.82 18.72 5.98
CA GLU A 28 6.67 17.81 6.12
C GLU A 28 6.39 17.02 4.83
N VAL A 29 6.47 17.69 3.68
CA VAL A 29 6.33 17.03 2.36
C VAL A 29 7.44 16.00 2.13
N THR A 30 8.66 16.31 2.53
CA THR A 30 9.81 15.39 2.39
C THR A 30 9.63 14.17 3.27
N ILE A 31 9.25 14.35 4.54
CA ILE A 31 8.97 13.25 5.49
C ILE A 31 7.83 12.37 4.98
N LEU A 32 6.75 12.95 4.51
CA LEU A 32 5.62 12.21 3.94
C LEU A 32 6.07 11.37 2.74
N LYS A 33 6.84 11.96 1.82
CA LYS A 33 7.34 11.28 0.61
C LYS A 33 8.21 10.07 0.96
N GLU A 34 9.16 10.24 1.87
CA GLU A 34 10.04 9.15 2.32
C GLU A 34 9.24 8.02 2.96
N LYS A 35 8.32 8.36 3.87
CA LYS A 35 7.45 7.39 4.54
C LYS A 35 6.54 6.65 3.57
N LEU A 36 6.01 7.32 2.55
CA LEU A 36 5.20 6.71 1.50
C LEU A 36 6.04 5.75 0.65
N LEU A 37 7.26 6.13 0.24
CA LEU A 37 8.15 5.27 -0.55
C LEU A 37 8.55 4.01 0.22
N GLU A 38 8.87 4.13 1.51
CA GLU A 38 9.19 2.99 2.37
C GLU A 38 7.96 2.08 2.54
N THR A 39 6.80 2.67 2.79
CA THR A 39 5.54 1.93 2.95
C THR A 39 5.18 1.18 1.66
N ASN A 40 5.33 1.80 0.49
CA ASN A 40 5.06 1.17 -0.80
C ASN A 40 5.88 -0.11 -1.00
N LYS A 41 7.18 -0.07 -0.69
CA LYS A 41 8.05 -1.26 -0.76
C LYS A 41 7.57 -2.38 0.16
N LYS A 42 7.07 -2.03 1.36
CA LYS A 42 6.62 -3.00 2.37
C LYS A 42 5.23 -3.59 2.09
N ILE A 43 4.35 -2.88 1.37
CA ILE A 43 3.01 -3.40 1.05
C ILE A 43 2.95 -4.14 -0.29
N MET A 44 3.91 -3.93 -1.19
CA MET A 44 3.94 -4.57 -2.52
C MET A 44 3.89 -6.11 -2.45
N PRO A 45 4.68 -6.82 -1.61
CA PRO A 45 4.57 -8.28 -1.50
C PRO A 45 3.17 -8.72 -1.08
N TYR A 46 2.52 -7.98 -0.18
CA TYR A 46 1.16 -8.27 0.24
C TYR A 46 0.14 -8.03 -0.90
N ALA A 47 0.28 -6.94 -1.65
CA ALA A 47 -0.56 -6.69 -2.82
C ALA A 47 -0.47 -7.84 -3.84
N LEU A 48 0.75 -8.32 -4.14
CA LEU A 48 1.00 -9.43 -5.05
C LEU A 48 0.31 -10.73 -4.62
N THR A 49 0.26 -11.02 -3.31
CA THR A 49 -0.44 -12.22 -2.81
C THR A 49 -1.95 -12.13 -2.93
N LEU A 50 -2.51 -10.92 -3.05
CA LEU A 50 -3.95 -10.72 -3.21
C LEU A 50 -4.40 -10.81 -4.66
N VAL A 51 -3.68 -10.17 -5.59
CA VAL A 51 -4.14 -10.02 -6.98
C VAL A 51 -3.46 -10.97 -7.96
N GLY A 52 -2.31 -11.54 -7.62
CA GLY A 52 -1.63 -12.55 -8.44
C GLY A 52 -0.93 -12.01 -9.71
N SER A 53 -1.01 -10.71 -10.00
CA SER A 53 -0.38 -10.04 -11.12
C SER A 53 0.42 -8.84 -10.66
N TYR A 54 1.61 -8.61 -11.24
CA TYR A 54 2.45 -7.46 -10.86
C TYR A 54 1.78 -6.13 -11.25
N ALA A 55 1.18 -6.06 -12.44
CA ALA A 55 0.49 -4.86 -12.90
C ALA A 55 -0.68 -4.48 -11.99
N ASP A 56 -1.54 -5.46 -11.65
CA ASP A 56 -2.67 -5.23 -10.75
C ASP A 56 -2.20 -4.89 -9.32
N ALA A 57 -1.09 -5.47 -8.87
CA ALA A 57 -0.50 -5.15 -7.56
C ALA A 57 0.05 -3.72 -7.54
N GLU A 58 0.67 -3.27 -8.62
CA GLU A 58 1.14 -1.90 -8.76
C GLU A 58 -0.03 -0.91 -8.74
N ASP A 59 -1.09 -1.16 -9.50
CA ASP A 59 -2.31 -0.33 -9.52
C ASP A 59 -2.98 -0.28 -8.14
N LEU A 60 -3.04 -1.43 -7.45
CA LEU A 60 -3.58 -1.50 -6.09
C LEU A 60 -2.72 -0.72 -5.10
N CYS A 61 -1.39 -0.80 -5.22
CA CYS A 61 -0.46 0.00 -4.42
C CYS A 61 -0.60 1.49 -4.72
N GLN A 62 -0.69 1.91 -5.98
CA GLN A 62 -0.91 3.31 -6.36
C GLN A 62 -2.22 3.85 -5.78
N THR A 63 -3.32 3.10 -5.90
CA THR A 63 -4.61 3.45 -5.29
C THR A 63 -4.49 3.60 -3.78
N THR A 64 -3.71 2.73 -3.14
CA THR A 64 -3.45 2.79 -1.70
C THR A 64 -2.65 4.04 -1.34
N MET A 65 -1.60 4.38 -2.11
CA MET A 65 -0.79 5.59 -1.89
C MET A 65 -1.65 6.86 -2.01
N MET A 66 -2.54 6.95 -2.99
CA MET A 66 -3.47 8.08 -3.12
C MET A 66 -4.32 8.24 -1.86
N LYS A 67 -4.92 7.15 -1.37
CA LYS A 67 -5.72 7.18 -0.13
C LYS A 67 -4.91 7.51 1.12
N LEU A 68 -3.62 7.14 1.18
CA LEU A 68 -2.72 7.55 2.26
C LEU A 68 -2.41 9.03 2.23
N ILE A 69 -2.23 9.63 1.04
CA ILE A 69 -2.03 11.06 0.86
C ILE A 69 -3.28 11.83 1.27
N GLU A 70 -4.47 11.38 0.86
CA GLU A 70 -5.75 11.98 1.29
C GLU A 70 -5.94 11.96 2.80
N ASN A 71 -5.40 10.95 3.48
CA ASN A 71 -5.48 10.76 4.94
C ASN A 71 -4.10 10.92 5.62
N GLN A 72 -3.25 11.83 5.12
CA GLN A 72 -1.85 11.97 5.54
C GLN A 72 -1.69 12.19 7.04
N ASP A 73 -2.57 12.95 7.68
CA ASP A 73 -2.48 13.23 9.12
C ASP A 73 -2.61 11.94 9.95
N LYS A 74 -3.60 11.10 9.62
CA LYS A 74 -3.78 9.79 10.28
C LYS A 74 -2.63 8.84 10.00
N PHE A 75 -2.10 8.86 8.77
CA PHE A 75 -0.97 8.04 8.37
C PHE A 75 0.31 8.43 9.10
N LEU A 76 0.61 9.73 9.21
CA LEU A 76 1.81 10.24 9.87
C LEU A 76 1.77 10.03 11.39
N GLN A 77 0.59 10.17 12.00
CA GLN A 77 0.36 9.98 13.45
C GLN A 77 0.22 8.50 13.84
N SER A 78 0.08 7.59 12.88
CA SER A 78 -0.08 6.16 13.18
C SER A 78 1.18 5.56 13.81
N ASN A 79 1.01 4.84 14.92
CA ASN A 79 2.08 4.05 15.53
C ASN A 79 2.47 2.84 14.65
N THR A 80 1.57 2.38 13.78
CA THR A 80 1.76 1.23 12.89
C THR A 80 1.40 1.58 11.45
N PRO A 81 2.18 2.47 10.77
CA PRO A 81 1.84 2.99 9.45
C PRO A 81 1.71 1.89 8.38
N ASN A 82 2.52 0.83 8.47
CA ASN A 82 2.45 -0.29 7.53
C ASN A 82 1.17 -1.11 7.71
N ALA A 83 0.71 -1.36 8.93
CA ALA A 83 -0.56 -2.04 9.21
C ALA A 83 -1.73 -1.19 8.73
N TYR A 84 -1.69 0.13 8.96
CA TYR A 84 -2.68 1.08 8.46
C TYR A 84 -2.76 1.06 6.92
N ALA A 85 -1.63 1.11 6.24
CA ALA A 85 -1.55 1.04 4.78
C ALA A 85 -2.10 -0.28 4.23
N LYS A 86 -1.77 -1.44 4.85
CA LYS A 86 -2.30 -2.75 4.46
C LYS A 86 -3.81 -2.85 4.63
N ARG A 87 -4.37 -2.24 5.68
CA ARG A 87 -5.83 -2.17 5.87
C ARG A 87 -6.50 -1.40 4.74
N ILE A 88 -5.93 -0.27 4.34
CA ILE A 88 -6.43 0.51 3.19
C ILE A 88 -6.31 -0.30 1.89
N LEU A 89 -5.19 -0.98 1.67
CA LEU A 89 -4.94 -1.82 0.51
C LEU A 89 -5.96 -2.95 0.41
N ARG A 90 -6.19 -3.69 1.51
CA ARG A 90 -7.21 -4.76 1.56
C ARG A 90 -8.60 -4.23 1.24
N ASN A 91 -8.98 -3.08 1.79
CA ASN A 91 -10.28 -2.48 1.51
C ASN A 91 -10.40 -2.09 0.03
N ALA A 92 -9.34 -1.50 -0.56
CA ALA A 92 -9.31 -1.17 -1.98
C ALA A 92 -9.44 -2.43 -2.86
N PHE A 93 -8.76 -3.53 -2.51
CA PHE A 93 -8.89 -4.81 -3.17
C PHE A 93 -10.33 -5.35 -3.13
N ILE A 94 -10.95 -5.38 -1.94
CA ILE A 94 -12.33 -5.85 -1.78
C ILE A 94 -13.30 -4.99 -2.61
N ASP A 95 -13.12 -3.67 -2.61
CA ASP A 95 -13.97 -2.75 -3.38
C ASP A 95 -13.84 -2.99 -4.89
N THR A 96 -12.62 -3.23 -5.38
CA THR A 96 -12.36 -3.57 -6.79
C THR A 96 -12.96 -4.91 -7.15
N TYR A 97 -12.75 -5.94 -6.33
CA TYR A 97 -13.31 -7.28 -6.54
C TYR A 97 -14.84 -7.27 -6.57
N ARG A 98 -15.49 -6.54 -5.66
CA ARG A 98 -16.96 -6.37 -5.65
C ARG A 98 -17.48 -5.65 -6.90
N LYS A 99 -16.71 -4.69 -7.45
CA LYS A 99 -17.06 -4.00 -8.70
C LYS A 99 -16.94 -4.94 -9.90
N GLN A 100 -15.87 -5.73 -9.96
CA GLN A 100 -15.65 -6.70 -11.04
C GLN A 100 -16.71 -7.82 -11.08
N GLN A 101 -17.16 -8.30 -9.93
CA GLN A 101 -18.26 -9.28 -9.88
C GLN A 101 -19.60 -8.75 -10.42
N LYS A 102 -19.78 -7.43 -10.48
CA LYS A 102 -20.99 -6.81 -11.04
C LYS A 102 -20.89 -6.55 -12.54
N VAL A 103 -19.71 -6.69 -13.13
CA VAL A 103 -19.44 -6.51 -14.56
C VAL A 103 -19.12 -7.88 -15.15
N VAL A 104 -19.85 -8.31 -16.17
CA VAL A 104 -19.62 -9.56 -16.91
C VAL A 104 -18.18 -9.57 -17.46
N PRO A 105 -17.42 -10.70 -17.41
CA PRO A 105 -16.01 -10.72 -17.75
C PRO A 105 -15.77 -10.34 -19.21
N LEU A 106 -15.05 -9.26 -19.47
CA LEU A 106 -14.31 -9.07 -20.70
C LEU A 106 -12.97 -9.77 -20.51
N GLU A 107 -12.63 -10.70 -21.40
CA GLU A 107 -11.34 -11.38 -21.40
C GLU A 107 -10.21 -10.34 -21.48
N SER A 108 -9.43 -10.23 -20.43
CA SER A 108 -8.26 -9.34 -20.40
C SER A 108 -7.02 -10.10 -20.87
N GLU A 109 -6.55 -9.77 -22.07
CA GLU A 109 -5.24 -10.16 -22.57
C GLU A 109 -4.15 -9.60 -21.66
N SER A 110 -3.31 -10.48 -21.12
CA SER A 110 -2.18 -10.11 -20.29
C SER A 110 -1.06 -9.48 -21.12
N LEU A 111 -0.81 -8.20 -20.93
CA LEU A 111 0.36 -7.52 -21.48
C LEU A 111 1.64 -8.07 -20.82
N GLN A 112 2.47 -8.72 -21.63
CA GLN A 112 3.74 -9.30 -21.20
C GLN A 112 4.80 -8.20 -21.08
N SER A 113 5.27 -7.94 -19.89
CA SER A 113 6.43 -7.09 -19.60
C SER A 113 7.71 -7.95 -19.58
N ASN A 114 8.75 -7.49 -20.28
CA ASN A 114 10.04 -8.19 -20.44
C ASN A 114 10.90 -8.06 -19.18
N TYR A 115 10.89 -9.10 -18.33
CA TYR A 115 11.85 -9.32 -17.27
C TYR A 115 12.50 -10.71 -17.41
N ASN A 116 13.71 -10.91 -16.85
CA ASN A 116 14.51 -12.14 -16.92
C ASN A 116 13.67 -13.44 -16.92
N LEU A 117 13.82 -14.28 -17.95
CA LEU A 117 12.97 -15.43 -18.22
C LEU A 117 12.90 -16.45 -17.06
N ASP A 118 14.02 -16.74 -16.42
CA ASP A 118 14.07 -17.75 -15.35
C ASP A 118 13.38 -17.26 -14.05
N ALA A 119 13.64 -16.01 -13.66
CA ALA A 119 12.97 -15.39 -12.50
C ALA A 119 11.45 -15.19 -12.74
N LYS A 120 11.05 -15.01 -14.01
CA LYS A 120 9.66 -14.87 -14.42
C LYS A 120 8.90 -16.20 -14.28
N HIS A 121 9.51 -17.33 -14.66
CA HIS A 121 8.90 -18.65 -14.49
C HIS A 121 8.68 -19.00 -13.01
N ASP A 122 9.71 -18.88 -12.19
CA ASP A 122 9.61 -19.11 -10.73
C ASP A 122 8.52 -18.23 -10.07
N TYR A 123 8.41 -16.98 -10.52
CA TYR A 123 7.41 -16.05 -10.02
C TYR A 123 5.99 -16.43 -10.46
N GLN A 124 5.78 -16.76 -11.72
CA GLN A 124 4.47 -17.20 -12.22
C GLN A 124 4.01 -18.51 -11.58
N ASP A 125 4.93 -19.44 -11.35
CA ASP A 125 4.60 -20.70 -10.68
C ASP A 125 4.27 -20.47 -9.20
N MET A 126 4.95 -19.53 -8.54
CA MET A 126 4.59 -19.10 -7.18
C MET A 126 3.17 -18.52 -7.13
N LEU A 127 2.80 -17.66 -8.08
CA LEU A 127 1.46 -17.06 -8.13
C LEU A 127 0.38 -18.13 -8.33
N LYS A 128 0.58 -19.08 -9.27
CA LYS A 128 -0.34 -20.22 -9.47
C LYS A 128 -0.47 -21.09 -8.22
N CYS A 129 0.63 -21.26 -7.48
CA CYS A 129 0.59 -21.99 -6.21
C CYS A 129 -0.15 -21.23 -5.12
N LEU A 130 -0.03 -19.88 -5.08
CA LEU A 130 -0.77 -19.03 -4.16
C LEU A 130 -2.29 -19.04 -4.42
N GLU A 131 -2.72 -19.19 -5.67
CA GLU A 131 -4.14 -19.31 -6.02
C GLU A 131 -4.83 -20.51 -5.35
N LYS A 132 -4.07 -21.57 -5.03
CA LYS A 132 -4.57 -22.77 -4.32
C LYS A 132 -4.83 -22.53 -2.83
N HIS A 133 -4.37 -21.41 -2.29
CA HIS A 133 -4.57 -21.03 -0.90
C HIS A 133 -5.83 -20.17 -0.73
N ASN A 134 -6.49 -20.32 0.42
CA ASN A 134 -7.60 -19.43 0.75
C ASN A 134 -7.10 -18.00 1.07
N GLU A 135 -8.03 -17.03 1.13
CA GLU A 135 -7.70 -15.62 1.37
C GLU A 135 -6.89 -15.40 2.66
N ILE A 136 -7.24 -16.11 3.74
CA ILE A 136 -6.55 -15.98 5.03
C ILE A 136 -5.10 -16.48 4.91
N GLU A 137 -4.88 -17.61 4.26
CA GLU A 137 -3.54 -18.17 4.06
C GLU A 137 -2.67 -17.29 3.18
N ARG A 138 -3.20 -16.75 2.08
CA ARG A 138 -2.51 -15.76 1.24
C ARG A 138 -2.16 -14.50 2.03
N THR A 139 -3.11 -14.00 2.83
CA THR A 139 -2.87 -12.85 3.72
C THR A 139 -1.74 -13.12 4.70
N ILE A 140 -1.72 -14.29 5.35
CA ILE A 140 -0.67 -14.67 6.29
C ILE A 140 0.69 -14.73 5.57
N ILE A 141 0.79 -15.38 4.40
CA ILE A 141 2.02 -15.45 3.61
C ILE A 141 2.51 -14.04 3.26
N GLY A 142 1.65 -13.21 2.69
CA GLY A 142 2.01 -11.84 2.28
C GLY A 142 2.43 -10.93 3.44
N MET A 143 1.79 -11.07 4.60
CA MET A 143 2.17 -10.32 5.79
C MET A 143 3.52 -10.78 6.37
N LEU A 144 3.81 -12.09 6.36
CA LEU A 144 5.10 -12.63 6.77
C LEU A 144 6.24 -12.15 5.87
N GLU A 145 6.06 -12.21 4.56
CA GLU A 145 7.04 -11.71 3.58
C GLU A 145 7.26 -10.20 3.68
N SER A 146 6.26 -9.48 4.15
CA SER A 146 6.35 -8.04 4.45
C SER A 146 6.96 -7.73 5.82
N GLY A 147 7.43 -8.73 6.57
CA GLY A 147 8.08 -8.58 7.87
C GLY A 147 7.16 -8.25 9.03
N ASN A 148 5.86 -8.56 8.94
CA ASN A 148 4.93 -8.32 10.06
C ASN A 148 5.09 -9.36 11.17
N SER A 149 4.88 -8.90 12.40
CA SER A 149 4.80 -9.78 13.57
C SER A 149 3.46 -10.53 13.62
N TYR A 150 3.40 -11.61 14.41
CA TYR A 150 2.15 -12.35 14.60
C TYR A 150 1.10 -11.55 15.38
N GLU A 151 1.52 -10.63 16.21
CA GLU A 151 0.66 -9.69 16.93
C GLU A 151 -0.01 -8.71 15.95
N GLU A 152 0.75 -8.13 15.03
CA GLU A 152 0.23 -7.27 13.97
C GLU A 152 -0.72 -8.04 13.03
N MET A 153 -0.41 -9.30 12.73
CA MET A 153 -1.30 -10.16 11.94
C MET A 153 -2.61 -10.45 12.67
N GLN A 154 -2.56 -10.70 13.98
CA GLN A 154 -3.75 -10.92 14.80
C GLN A 154 -4.64 -9.69 14.80
N GLU A 155 -4.07 -8.51 14.99
CA GLU A 155 -4.82 -7.25 14.95
C GLU A 155 -5.47 -7.02 13.57
N PHE A 156 -4.78 -7.40 12.49
CA PHE A 156 -5.23 -7.20 11.12
C PHE A 156 -6.33 -8.20 10.69
N ILE A 157 -6.15 -9.49 11.01
CA ILE A 157 -7.03 -10.58 10.58
C ILE A 157 -8.26 -10.70 11.51
N GLY A 158 -8.12 -10.30 12.79
CA GLY A 158 -9.17 -10.42 13.80
C GLY A 158 -9.16 -11.78 14.51
N ASP A 159 -10.29 -12.36 14.81
CA ASP A 159 -10.61 -13.48 15.71
C ASP A 159 -9.77 -14.78 15.62
N ILE A 160 -8.47 -14.68 15.40
CA ILE A 160 -7.54 -15.81 15.33
C ILE A 160 -6.45 -15.64 16.39
N SER A 161 -6.24 -16.65 17.25
CA SER A 161 -5.15 -16.61 18.22
C SER A 161 -3.77 -16.69 17.54
N ILE A 162 -2.74 -16.09 18.16
CA ILE A 162 -1.35 -16.12 17.69
C ILE A 162 -0.87 -17.57 17.48
N ALA A 163 -1.23 -18.49 18.38
CA ALA A 163 -0.90 -19.90 18.25
C ALA A 163 -1.50 -20.52 16.97
N ASN A 164 -2.75 -20.20 16.67
CA ASN A 164 -3.40 -20.67 15.44
C ASN A 164 -2.82 -20.01 14.19
N LEU A 165 -2.46 -18.72 14.25
CA LEU A 165 -1.76 -18.03 13.16
C LEU A 165 -0.42 -18.71 12.83
N ARG A 166 0.39 -19.09 13.84
CA ARG A 166 1.65 -19.81 13.64
C ARG A 166 1.44 -21.15 12.95
N VAL A 167 0.42 -21.92 13.37
CA VAL A 167 0.08 -23.20 12.74
C VAL A 167 -0.37 -23.00 11.30
N LYS A 168 -1.25 -22.01 11.03
CA LYS A 168 -1.70 -21.71 9.67
C LYS A 168 -0.55 -21.24 8.79
N ALA A 169 0.34 -20.39 9.31
CA ALA A 169 1.53 -19.93 8.61
C ALA A 169 2.46 -21.08 8.21
N LEU A 170 2.72 -22.01 9.13
CA LEU A 170 3.54 -23.19 8.85
C LEU A 170 2.91 -24.07 7.76
N ARG A 171 1.60 -24.35 7.86
CA ARG A 171 0.88 -25.15 6.88
C ARG A 171 0.87 -24.49 5.51
N ALA A 172 0.55 -23.19 5.44
CA ALA A 172 0.52 -22.44 4.19
C ALA A 172 1.89 -22.41 3.50
N ARG A 173 2.97 -22.16 4.24
CA ARG A 173 4.32 -22.20 3.70
C ARG A 173 4.71 -23.59 3.19
N LYS A 174 4.34 -24.65 3.92
CA LYS A 174 4.59 -26.03 3.51
C LYS A 174 3.87 -26.35 2.21
N THR A 175 2.59 -26.07 2.13
CA THR A 175 1.78 -26.29 0.91
C THR A 175 2.32 -25.48 -0.28
N LEU A 176 2.75 -24.24 -0.07
CA LEU A 176 3.36 -23.41 -1.11
C LEU A 176 4.68 -24.02 -1.59
N ALA A 177 5.56 -24.42 -0.68
CA ALA A 177 6.84 -25.04 -1.02
C ALA A 177 6.66 -26.37 -1.77
N GLU A 178 5.75 -27.25 -1.32
CA GLU A 178 5.41 -28.50 -2.00
C GLU A 178 4.87 -28.25 -3.42
N CYS A 179 3.99 -27.25 -3.58
CA CYS A 179 3.47 -26.86 -4.89
C CYS A 179 4.57 -26.37 -5.84
N MET A 180 5.58 -25.67 -5.32
CA MET A 180 6.73 -25.18 -6.08
C MET A 180 7.84 -26.25 -6.25
N GLY A 181 7.62 -27.49 -5.80
CA GLY A 181 8.61 -28.57 -5.86
C GLY A 181 9.82 -28.36 -4.93
N ARG A 182 9.71 -27.48 -3.92
CA ARG A 182 10.77 -27.18 -2.94
C ARG A 182 10.51 -27.97 -1.65
N LYS A 183 11.57 -28.50 -1.03
CA LYS A 183 11.51 -29.08 0.32
C LYS A 183 11.80 -27.98 1.35
N LEU A 184 10.92 -27.85 2.35
CA LEU A 184 11.17 -27.04 3.54
C LEU A 184 12.04 -27.80 4.54
#